data_110591cc653faed1885f6c1b12289baf
#
_entry.id   110591cc653faed1885f6c1b12289baf
#
_cell.length_a   1.000
_cell.length_b   1.000
_cell.length_c   1.000
_cell.angle_alpha   90.00
_cell.angle_beta   90.00
_cell.angle_gamma   90.00
#
_symmetry.space_group_name_H-M   'P 1'
#
loop_
_entity.id
_entity.type
_entity.pdbx_description
1 polymer ?
#
loop_
_entity_poly.entity_id
_entity_poly.type
_entity_poly.pdbx_seq_one_letter_code
_entity_poly.pdbx_strand_id
1 'polypeptide(L)'
;GIDVRGVSLLDAVAIPDSVRAILRKDEAEYLADMFSELGILDADQLRVMTPEQRIDYLLAQGKSSDLLPQNADRSVIRRLLAVFQNNALAAIHYVPPRLDDVDVLLVRPTTASRAAPGIDGDPYSGWEKFVGGTISLQWVPGTHGSMMMAPDIVGVANCIRQQIGCRGLFSPSENLTG
;
A
#
# COMPACT_ATOMS: atom_id res chain seq x y z
N GLY A 1 0.77 29.91 0.06
CA GLY A 1 0.94 28.48 -0.13
C GLY A 1 1.16 27.79 1.20
N ILE A 2 1.03 26.46 1.24
CA ILE A 2 1.36 25.64 2.43
C ILE A 2 2.83 25.26 2.29
N ASP A 3 3.62 25.50 3.35
CA ASP A 3 5.02 25.06 3.44
C ASP A 3 5.05 23.59 3.87
N VAL A 4 5.33 22.68 2.93
CA VAL A 4 5.44 21.23 3.17
C VAL A 4 6.91 20.91 3.42
N ARG A 5 7.25 20.58 4.67
CA ARG A 5 8.64 20.29 5.09
C ARG A 5 8.96 18.81 5.19
N GLY A 6 7.97 17.95 5.10
CA GLY A 6 8.18 16.51 5.18
C GLY A 6 6.97 15.72 4.73
N VAL A 7 7.24 14.54 4.18
CA VAL A 7 6.24 13.58 3.73
C VAL A 7 6.55 12.23 4.35
N SER A 8 5.53 11.54 4.85
CA SER A 8 5.63 10.14 5.25
C SER A 8 4.97 9.26 4.21
N LEU A 9 5.72 8.33 3.65
CA LEU A 9 5.29 7.35 2.67
C LEU A 9 5.19 5.99 3.35
N LEU A 10 4.01 5.40 3.36
CA LEU A 10 3.74 4.12 4.02
C LEU A 10 3.68 3.03 2.96
N ASP A 11 4.75 2.24 2.87
CA ASP A 11 4.98 1.17 1.89
C ASP A 11 4.62 1.57 0.45
N ALA A 12 4.85 2.85 0.14
CA ALA A 12 4.60 3.40 -1.18
C ALA A 12 5.78 3.10 -2.12
N VAL A 13 5.46 2.86 -3.39
CA VAL A 13 6.42 2.53 -4.43
C VAL A 13 6.38 3.58 -5.53
N ALA A 14 7.55 4.10 -5.90
CA ALA A 14 7.71 4.91 -7.11
C ALA A 14 8.07 3.96 -8.27
N ILE A 15 7.07 3.60 -9.09
CA ILE A 15 7.21 2.57 -10.13
C ILE A 15 8.19 3.05 -11.22
N PRO A 16 9.32 2.36 -11.44
CA PRO A 16 10.25 2.70 -12.52
C PRO A 16 9.63 2.49 -13.90
N ASP A 17 10.02 3.33 -14.88
CA ASP A 17 9.50 3.22 -16.25
C ASP A 17 9.78 1.86 -16.88
N SER A 18 10.93 1.24 -16.57
CA SER A 18 11.29 -0.10 -17.05
C SER A 18 10.33 -1.20 -16.59
N VAL A 19 9.60 -0.97 -15.51
CA VAL A 19 8.70 -1.96 -14.89
C VAL A 19 7.25 -1.72 -15.30
N ARG A 20 6.89 -0.49 -15.70
CA ARG A 20 5.50 -0.11 -16.03
C ARG A 20 4.86 -1.00 -17.09
N ALA A 21 5.63 -1.42 -18.10
CA ALA A 21 5.14 -2.25 -19.20
C ALA A 21 4.77 -3.67 -18.77
N ILE A 22 5.47 -4.20 -17.74
CA ILE A 22 5.26 -5.56 -17.23
C ILE A 22 4.20 -5.64 -16.13
N LEU A 23 3.76 -4.51 -15.60
CA LEU A 23 2.75 -4.46 -14.53
C LEU A 23 1.30 -4.54 -15.02
N ARG A 24 1.07 -4.73 -16.33
CA ARG A 24 -0.28 -4.97 -16.84
C ARG A 24 -0.71 -6.38 -16.48
N LYS A 25 -1.72 -6.50 -15.66
CA LYS A 25 -2.29 -7.76 -15.17
C LYS A 25 -3.62 -8.05 -15.84
N ASP A 26 -3.97 -9.33 -15.97
CA ASP A 26 -5.32 -9.71 -16.31
C ASP A 26 -6.27 -9.65 -15.11
N GLU A 27 -7.57 -9.85 -15.33
CA GLU A 27 -8.58 -9.80 -14.26
C GLU A 27 -8.31 -10.81 -13.15
N ALA A 28 -7.84 -12.03 -13.50
CA ALA A 28 -7.54 -13.06 -12.51
C ALA A 28 -6.36 -12.67 -11.62
N GLU A 29 -5.34 -12.04 -12.18
CA GLU A 29 -4.20 -11.52 -11.43
C GLU A 29 -4.60 -10.37 -10.50
N TYR A 30 -5.46 -9.44 -10.96
CA TYR A 30 -5.99 -8.38 -10.09
C TYR A 30 -6.81 -8.95 -8.92
N LEU A 31 -7.64 -9.96 -9.19
CA LEU A 31 -8.44 -10.62 -8.15
C LEU A 31 -7.54 -11.39 -7.17
N ALA A 32 -6.53 -12.11 -7.65
CA ALA A 32 -5.58 -12.81 -6.81
C ALA A 32 -4.81 -11.85 -5.90
N ASP A 33 -4.37 -10.70 -6.42
CA ASP A 33 -3.68 -9.68 -5.62
C ASP A 33 -4.59 -9.04 -4.57
N MET A 34 -5.82 -8.68 -4.97
CA MET A 34 -6.80 -8.05 -4.08
C MET A 34 -7.13 -8.92 -2.87
N PHE A 35 -7.11 -10.25 -3.05
CA PHE A 35 -7.42 -11.22 -2.01
C PHE A 35 -6.19 -12.00 -1.50
N SER A 36 -4.97 -11.56 -1.85
CA SER A 36 -3.72 -12.27 -1.50
C SER A 36 -3.51 -12.43 0.01
N GLU A 37 -3.89 -11.42 0.79
CA GLU A 37 -3.80 -11.45 2.25
C GLU A 37 -4.70 -12.52 2.89
N LEU A 38 -5.66 -13.06 2.14
CA LEU A 38 -6.59 -14.09 2.60
C LEU A 38 -6.12 -15.51 2.30
N GLY A 39 -4.98 -15.68 1.64
CA GLY A 39 -4.50 -16.99 1.19
C GLY A 39 -5.47 -17.68 0.21
N ILE A 40 -6.33 -16.90 -0.44
CA ILE A 40 -7.35 -17.39 -1.38
C ILE A 40 -6.71 -17.43 -2.76
N LEU A 41 -6.86 -18.51 -3.44
CA LEU A 41 -6.50 -18.89 -4.81
C LEU A 41 -5.45 -18.00 -5.50
N ASP A 42 -4.52 -18.64 -6.18
CA ASP A 42 -3.64 -17.97 -7.13
C ASP A 42 -4.37 -17.61 -8.44
N ALA A 43 -3.72 -16.81 -9.28
CA ALA A 43 -4.31 -16.36 -10.54
C ALA A 43 -4.65 -17.52 -11.50
N ASP A 44 -3.86 -18.61 -11.49
CA ASP A 44 -4.09 -19.75 -12.38
C ASP A 44 -5.38 -20.50 -12.01
N GLN A 45 -5.64 -20.65 -10.72
CA GLN A 45 -6.89 -21.22 -10.24
C GLN A 45 -8.10 -20.35 -10.62
N LEU A 46 -7.94 -19.02 -10.57
CA LEU A 46 -9.00 -18.10 -10.99
C LEU A 46 -9.20 -18.10 -12.51
N ARG A 47 -8.15 -18.32 -13.32
CA ARG A 47 -8.24 -18.33 -14.78
C ARG A 47 -9.10 -19.47 -15.34
N VAL A 48 -9.16 -20.61 -14.65
CA VAL A 48 -10.00 -21.74 -15.09
C VAL A 48 -11.50 -21.53 -14.82
N MET A 49 -11.86 -20.51 -14.05
CA MET A 49 -13.24 -20.14 -13.76
C MET A 49 -13.77 -19.12 -14.77
N THR A 50 -15.08 -19.14 -15.05
CA THR A 50 -15.71 -18.02 -15.75
C THR A 50 -15.71 -16.76 -14.91
N PRO A 51 -15.87 -15.54 -15.49
CA PRO A 51 -15.94 -14.30 -14.71
C PRO A 51 -17.00 -14.34 -13.61
N GLU A 52 -18.17 -14.90 -13.88
CA GLU A 52 -19.25 -15.04 -12.91
C GLU A 52 -18.88 -16.00 -11.78
N GLN A 53 -18.24 -17.13 -12.10
CA GLN A 53 -17.76 -18.08 -11.10
C GLN A 53 -16.71 -17.47 -10.18
N ARG A 54 -15.80 -16.63 -10.70
CA ARG A 54 -14.81 -15.90 -9.90
C ARG A 54 -15.51 -14.98 -8.89
N ILE A 55 -16.49 -14.20 -9.37
CA ILE A 55 -17.27 -13.28 -8.52
C ILE A 55 -18.00 -14.03 -7.41
N ASP A 56 -18.66 -15.14 -7.75
CA ASP A 56 -19.40 -15.96 -6.77
C ASP A 56 -18.46 -16.58 -5.74
N TYR A 57 -17.33 -17.11 -6.21
CA TYR A 57 -16.32 -17.69 -5.34
C TYR A 57 -15.78 -16.64 -4.34
N LEU A 58 -15.36 -15.47 -4.83
CA LEU A 58 -14.82 -14.41 -3.98
C LEU A 58 -15.86 -13.84 -3.02
N LEU A 59 -17.12 -13.74 -3.45
CA LEU A 59 -18.21 -13.34 -2.57
C LEU A 59 -18.42 -14.34 -1.43
N ALA A 60 -18.41 -15.64 -1.74
CA ALA A 60 -18.53 -16.68 -0.74
C ALA A 60 -17.36 -16.68 0.26
N GLN A 61 -16.13 -16.57 -0.24
CA GLN A 61 -14.93 -16.49 0.60
C GLN A 61 -14.92 -15.23 1.49
N GLY A 62 -15.24 -14.06 0.92
CA GLY A 62 -15.31 -12.83 1.68
C GLY A 62 -16.34 -12.84 2.80
N LYS A 63 -17.48 -13.53 2.60
CA LYS A 63 -18.50 -13.74 3.65
C LYS A 63 -18.04 -14.74 4.71
N SER A 64 -17.40 -15.83 4.31
CA SER A 64 -16.92 -16.86 5.24
C SER A 64 -15.78 -16.38 6.13
N SER A 65 -15.01 -15.39 5.67
CA SER A 65 -13.89 -14.79 6.39
C SER A 65 -14.28 -13.49 7.13
N ASP A 66 -15.58 -13.17 7.22
CA ASP A 66 -16.11 -11.94 7.84
C ASP A 66 -15.57 -10.62 7.25
N LEU A 67 -14.98 -10.68 6.05
CA LEU A 67 -14.50 -9.49 5.34
C LEU A 67 -15.60 -8.77 4.58
N LEU A 68 -16.64 -9.48 4.24
CA LEU A 68 -17.83 -8.94 3.61
C LEU A 68 -19.05 -9.19 4.48
N PRO A 69 -19.96 -8.22 4.57
CA PRO A 69 -21.25 -8.41 5.25
C PRO A 69 -22.03 -9.57 4.62
N GLN A 70 -22.81 -10.31 5.40
CA GLN A 70 -23.59 -11.44 4.92
C GLN A 70 -24.61 -11.05 3.83
N ASN A 71 -25.10 -9.83 3.84
CA ASN A 71 -26.00 -9.27 2.83
C ASN A 71 -25.29 -8.70 1.59
N ALA A 72 -23.94 -8.79 1.50
CA ALA A 72 -23.21 -8.38 0.29
C ALA A 72 -23.65 -9.20 -0.92
N ASP A 73 -23.67 -8.59 -2.08
CA ASP A 73 -23.99 -9.22 -3.36
C ASP A 73 -22.84 -9.11 -4.37
N ARG A 74 -23.02 -9.66 -5.57
CA ARG A 74 -22.01 -9.62 -6.65
C ARG A 74 -21.57 -8.20 -7.01
N SER A 75 -22.43 -7.20 -6.81
CA SER A 75 -22.10 -5.81 -7.14
C SER A 75 -20.99 -5.24 -6.26
N VAL A 76 -20.88 -5.75 -5.02
CA VAL A 76 -19.80 -5.37 -4.10
C VAL A 76 -18.45 -5.82 -4.66
N ILE A 77 -18.33 -7.09 -5.08
CA ILE A 77 -17.08 -7.61 -5.66
C ILE A 77 -16.70 -6.85 -6.93
N ARG A 78 -17.68 -6.62 -7.83
CA ARG A 78 -17.43 -5.87 -9.07
C ARG A 78 -16.95 -4.45 -8.82
N ARG A 79 -17.52 -3.75 -7.83
CA ARG A 79 -17.06 -2.41 -7.43
C ARG A 79 -15.66 -2.42 -6.84
N LEU A 80 -15.36 -3.37 -5.95
CA LEU A 80 -14.04 -3.52 -5.37
C LEU A 80 -13.00 -3.79 -6.46
N LEU A 81 -13.29 -4.69 -7.39
CA LEU A 81 -12.43 -5.00 -8.53
C LEU A 81 -12.19 -3.75 -9.40
N ALA A 82 -13.24 -3.02 -9.74
CA ALA A 82 -13.12 -1.80 -10.56
C ALA A 82 -12.26 -0.74 -9.87
N VAL A 83 -12.45 -0.54 -8.56
CA VAL A 83 -11.62 0.40 -7.78
C VAL A 83 -10.15 -0.07 -7.76
N PHE A 84 -9.92 -1.35 -7.51
CA PHE A 84 -8.56 -1.91 -7.46
C PHE A 84 -7.85 -1.79 -8.80
N GLN A 85 -8.52 -2.15 -9.91
CA GLN A 85 -7.97 -2.01 -11.27
C GLN A 85 -7.66 -0.54 -11.61
N ASN A 86 -8.57 0.38 -11.31
CA ASN A 86 -8.35 1.80 -11.57
C ASN A 86 -7.19 2.36 -10.74
N ASN A 87 -7.08 1.97 -9.48
CA ASN A 87 -5.96 2.38 -8.63
C ASN A 87 -4.63 1.81 -9.14
N ALA A 88 -4.61 0.55 -9.57
CA ALA A 88 -3.42 -0.08 -10.14
C ALA A 88 -2.99 0.62 -11.44
N LEU A 89 -3.94 0.92 -12.33
CA LEU A 89 -3.67 1.68 -13.56
C LEU A 89 -3.19 3.10 -13.25
N ALA A 90 -3.80 3.79 -12.28
CA ALA A 90 -3.36 5.11 -11.86
C ALA A 90 -1.92 5.06 -11.31
N ALA A 91 -1.58 4.07 -10.49
CA ALA A 91 -0.23 3.88 -9.97
C ALA A 91 0.79 3.62 -11.09
N ILE A 92 0.44 2.80 -12.10
CA ILE A 92 1.31 2.53 -13.26
C ILE A 92 1.57 3.81 -14.06
N HIS A 93 0.59 4.70 -14.19
CA HIS A 93 0.71 5.95 -14.96
C HIS A 93 1.23 7.13 -14.13
N TYR A 94 1.23 7.02 -12.82
CA TYR A 94 1.68 8.10 -11.95
C TYR A 94 3.20 8.24 -12.00
N VAL A 95 3.67 9.42 -12.35
CA VAL A 95 5.08 9.81 -12.23
C VAL A 95 5.17 10.81 -11.09
N PRO A 96 5.85 10.47 -9.99
CA PRO A 96 6.01 11.41 -8.89
C PRO A 96 6.70 12.70 -9.36
N PRO A 97 6.25 13.88 -8.91
CA PRO A 97 7.02 15.09 -9.10
C PRO A 97 8.31 15.02 -8.28
N ARG A 98 9.31 15.77 -8.67
CA ARG A 98 10.52 15.90 -7.86
C ARG A 98 10.23 16.68 -6.58
N LEU A 99 10.73 16.19 -5.47
CA LEU A 99 10.61 16.77 -4.12
C LEU A 99 11.99 17.32 -3.71
N ASP A 100 12.31 18.54 -4.12
CA ASP A 100 13.67 19.07 -3.98
C ASP A 100 14.03 19.48 -2.55
N ASP A 101 13.10 20.10 -1.80
CA ASP A 101 13.35 20.63 -0.46
C ASP A 101 12.51 19.94 0.61
N VAL A 102 12.12 18.69 0.37
CA VAL A 102 11.24 17.92 1.26
C VAL A 102 11.97 16.65 1.71
N ASP A 103 12.05 16.46 3.03
CA ASP A 103 12.53 15.20 3.57
C ASP A 103 11.41 14.16 3.56
N VAL A 104 11.76 12.95 3.26
CA VAL A 104 10.83 11.83 3.17
C VAL A 104 11.12 10.80 4.26
N LEU A 105 10.10 10.39 5.00
CA LEU A 105 10.11 9.19 5.80
C LEU A 105 9.46 8.07 5.00
N LEU A 106 10.23 7.05 4.65
CA LEU A 106 9.70 5.84 4.04
C LEU A 106 9.58 4.75 5.10
N VAL A 107 8.35 4.34 5.41
CA VAL A 107 8.07 3.25 6.35
C VAL A 107 7.71 2.01 5.57
N ARG A 108 8.44 0.91 5.79
CA ARG A 108 8.22 -0.36 5.10
C ARG A 108 7.95 -1.50 6.08
N PRO A 109 7.09 -2.46 5.73
CA PRO A 109 6.88 -3.66 6.53
C PRO A 109 8.09 -4.61 6.41
N THR A 110 8.40 -5.31 7.50
CA THR A 110 9.49 -6.32 7.51
C THR A 110 9.15 -7.57 6.72
N THR A 111 7.86 -7.88 6.58
CA THR A 111 7.38 -8.98 5.76
C THR A 111 7.00 -8.41 4.40
N ALA A 112 7.81 -8.72 3.39
CA ALA A 112 7.54 -8.30 2.02
C ALA A 112 6.19 -8.87 1.58
N SER A 113 5.24 -8.02 1.22
CA SER A 113 4.17 -8.42 0.31
C SER A 113 4.82 -8.77 -1.03
N ARG A 114 4.13 -9.51 -1.89
CA ARG A 114 4.64 -9.83 -3.24
C ARG A 114 5.09 -8.52 -3.89
N ALA A 115 6.40 -8.30 -3.91
CA ALA A 115 6.99 -7.09 -4.43
C ALA A 115 6.62 -6.93 -5.88
N ALA A 116 6.40 -5.70 -6.32
CA ALA A 116 6.24 -5.44 -7.73
C ALA A 116 7.52 -5.90 -8.45
N PRO A 117 7.43 -6.68 -9.52
CA PRO A 117 8.60 -7.16 -10.25
C PRO A 117 9.55 -6.02 -10.60
N GLY A 118 10.85 -6.19 -10.36
CA GLY A 118 11.88 -5.20 -10.69
C GLY A 118 12.11 -4.11 -9.64
N ILE A 119 11.48 -4.23 -8.45
CA ILE A 119 11.74 -3.36 -7.28
C ILE A 119 12.37 -4.18 -6.14
N ASP A 120 12.48 -5.49 -6.33
CA ASP A 120 13.12 -6.39 -5.39
C ASP A 120 14.59 -5.98 -5.17
N GLY A 121 14.94 -5.75 -3.91
CA GLY A 121 16.28 -5.34 -3.52
C GLY A 121 16.53 -3.84 -3.46
N ASP A 122 15.61 -2.99 -3.94
CA ASP A 122 15.67 -1.55 -3.73
C ASP A 122 14.99 -1.16 -2.39
N PRO A 123 15.77 -0.80 -1.36
CA PRO A 123 15.21 -0.45 -0.05
C PRO A 123 14.33 0.81 -0.10
N TYR A 124 14.57 1.69 -1.07
CA TYR A 124 13.85 2.95 -1.23
C TYR A 124 12.68 2.87 -2.21
N SER A 125 12.43 1.70 -2.80
CA SER A 125 11.27 1.45 -3.67
C SER A 125 11.13 2.46 -4.82
N GLY A 126 12.24 2.87 -5.42
CA GLY A 126 12.31 3.81 -6.56
C GLY A 126 12.25 5.28 -6.20
N TRP A 127 12.10 5.65 -4.92
CA TRP A 127 11.93 7.05 -4.51
C TRP A 127 13.21 7.89 -4.59
N GLU A 128 14.40 7.29 -4.58
CA GLU A 128 15.66 8.04 -4.64
C GLU A 128 15.76 9.02 -5.83
N LYS A 129 15.11 8.68 -6.93
CA LYS A 129 15.11 9.51 -8.15
C LYS A 129 14.26 10.78 -8.01
N PHE A 130 13.30 10.77 -7.09
CA PHE A 130 12.31 11.82 -6.96
C PHE A 130 12.53 12.70 -5.73
N VAL A 131 13.40 12.32 -4.80
CA VAL A 131 13.66 13.06 -3.56
C VAL A 131 15.03 13.72 -3.66
N GLY A 132 15.07 15.04 -3.59
CA GLY A 132 16.31 15.83 -3.54
C GLY A 132 16.79 16.06 -2.11
N GLY A 133 15.91 15.90 -1.12
CA GLY A 133 16.22 15.95 0.31
C GLY A 133 16.69 14.61 0.86
N THR A 134 16.46 14.40 2.16
CA THR A 134 16.82 13.16 2.86
C THR A 134 15.69 12.14 2.78
N ILE A 135 16.01 10.87 2.51
CA ILE A 135 15.09 9.74 2.69
C ILE A 135 15.50 9.00 3.97
N SER A 136 14.63 9.01 4.97
CA SER A 136 14.77 8.21 6.19
C SER A 136 13.96 6.93 6.02
N LEU A 137 14.63 5.78 5.99
CA LEU A 137 13.96 4.47 5.87
C LEU A 137 13.75 3.87 7.25
N GLN A 138 12.53 3.43 7.55
CA GLN A 138 12.16 2.73 8.77
C GLN A 138 11.42 1.44 8.45
N TRP A 139 11.73 0.38 9.19
CA TRP A 139 11.07 -0.91 9.07
C TRP A 139 10.14 -1.15 10.26
N VAL A 140 8.92 -1.58 9.98
CA VAL A 140 7.92 -1.91 10.99
C VAL A 140 7.46 -3.36 10.84
N PRO A 141 7.03 -4.04 11.91
CA PRO A 141 6.47 -5.38 11.83
C PRO A 141 5.25 -5.44 10.89
N GLY A 142 4.99 -6.64 10.36
CA GLY A 142 3.80 -6.91 9.56
C GLY A 142 4.02 -6.94 8.05
N THR A 143 2.92 -7.01 7.32
CA THR A 143 2.80 -6.95 5.86
C THR A 143 2.28 -5.59 5.42
N HIS A 144 2.17 -5.36 4.10
CA HIS A 144 1.52 -4.17 3.54
C HIS A 144 0.11 -3.94 4.12
N GLY A 145 -0.68 -4.99 4.23
CA GLY A 145 -2.04 -4.91 4.77
C GLY A 145 -2.06 -4.74 6.29
N SER A 146 -1.25 -5.52 7.03
CA SER A 146 -1.31 -5.54 8.49
C SER A 146 -0.66 -4.32 9.14
N MET A 147 0.35 -3.68 8.50
CA MET A 147 1.05 -2.54 9.11
C MET A 147 0.14 -1.38 9.50
N MET A 148 -1.04 -1.26 8.89
CA MET A 148 -2.06 -0.25 9.20
C MET A 148 -3.10 -0.74 10.20
N MET A 149 -2.97 -1.96 10.73
CA MET A 149 -3.90 -2.58 11.67
C MET A 149 -3.20 -2.82 13.02
N ALA A 150 -4.00 -2.95 14.10
CA ALA A 150 -3.45 -3.34 15.39
C ALA A 150 -2.97 -4.80 15.36
N PRO A 151 -1.81 -5.13 15.98
CA PRO A 151 -0.94 -4.26 16.78
C PRO A 151 0.10 -3.45 15.98
N ASP A 152 0.35 -3.77 14.70
CA ASP A 152 1.50 -3.30 13.91
C ASP A 152 1.49 -1.78 13.68
N ILE A 153 0.31 -1.16 13.60
CA ILE A 153 0.14 0.30 13.38
C ILE A 153 0.85 1.15 14.45
N VAL A 154 1.11 0.60 15.64
CA VAL A 154 1.85 1.31 16.69
C VAL A 154 3.27 1.64 16.24
N GLY A 155 3.91 0.72 15.50
CA GLY A 155 5.23 0.95 14.89
C GLY A 155 5.21 2.12 13.91
N VAL A 156 4.23 2.15 13.01
CA VAL A 156 4.05 3.25 12.05
C VAL A 156 3.85 4.58 12.76
N ALA A 157 2.97 4.62 13.77
CA ALA A 157 2.70 5.84 14.54
C ALA A 157 3.95 6.36 15.25
N ASN A 158 4.79 5.47 15.78
CA ASN A 158 6.04 5.85 16.44
C ASN A 158 7.05 6.43 15.43
N CYS A 159 7.21 5.84 14.25
CA CYS A 159 8.07 6.40 13.20
C CYS A 159 7.64 7.82 12.80
N ILE A 160 6.34 8.04 12.60
CA ILE A 160 5.79 9.36 12.27
C ILE A 160 6.01 10.36 13.41
N ARG A 161 5.75 9.98 14.67
CA ARG A 161 6.00 10.85 15.84
C ARG A 161 7.47 11.24 15.95
N GLN A 162 8.40 10.31 15.74
CA GLN A 162 9.83 10.59 15.74
C GLN A 162 10.20 11.61 14.66
N GLN A 163 9.70 11.43 13.44
CA GLN A 163 9.95 12.39 12.36
C GLN A 163 9.45 13.79 12.71
N ILE A 164 8.26 13.90 13.27
CA ILE A 164 7.66 15.18 13.68
C ILE A 164 8.45 15.78 14.84
N GLY A 165 8.82 14.99 15.85
CA GLY A 165 9.57 15.43 17.03
C GLY A 165 10.98 15.91 16.71
N CYS A 166 11.71 15.22 15.83
CA CYS A 166 13.05 15.62 15.37
C CYS A 166 13.06 16.98 14.64
N ARG A 167 11.92 17.42 14.15
CA ARG A 167 11.78 18.70 13.42
C ARG A 167 11.32 19.86 14.31
N GLY A 168 11.17 19.65 15.62
CA GLY A 168 10.68 20.70 16.53
C GLY A 168 9.24 21.14 16.26
N LEU A 169 8.45 20.34 15.54
CA LEU A 169 7.06 20.64 15.21
C LEU A 169 6.11 20.41 16.39
N PHE A 170 6.56 19.75 17.44
CA PHE A 170 5.92 19.68 18.76
C PHE A 170 6.91 20.11 19.82
N SER A 171 6.83 21.37 20.28
CA SER A 171 7.23 21.67 21.65
C SER A 171 6.29 20.88 22.56
N PRO A 172 6.80 20.16 23.58
CA PRO A 172 5.91 19.63 24.60
C PRO A 172 5.19 20.85 25.19
N SER A 173 3.89 20.95 24.91
CA SER A 173 3.04 21.95 25.54
C SER A 173 3.19 21.80 27.05
N GLU A 174 3.57 22.90 27.66
CA GLU A 174 3.66 23.13 29.11
C GLU A 174 2.51 22.44 29.85
N ASN A 175 2.89 21.77 30.92
CA ASN A 175 2.03 21.23 31.94
C ASN A 175 0.75 22.04 32.12
N LEU A 176 -0.39 21.47 31.81
CA LEU A 176 -1.65 21.87 32.43
C LEU A 176 -1.64 21.34 33.89
N THR A 177 -0.93 22.07 34.75
CA THR A 177 -1.18 22.09 36.19
C THR A 177 -2.05 23.31 36.47
N GLY A 178 -3.30 23.06 36.81
CA GLY A 178 -4.28 24.02 37.23
C GLY A 178 -5.52 23.27 37.64
#